data_2671b7e487bb94efed76f3b3daeaf4ce
#
_entry.id   2671b7e487bb94efed76f3b3daeaf4ce
#
_cell.length_a   1.000
_cell.length_b   1.000
_cell.length_c   1.000
_cell.angle_alpha   90.00
_cell.angle_beta   90.00
_cell.angle_gamma   90.00
#
_symmetry.space_group_name_H-M   'P 1'
#
loop_
_entity.id
_entity.type
_entity.pdbx_description
1 polymer ?
#
loop_
_entity_poly.entity_id
_entity_poly.type
_entity_poly.pdbx_seq_one_letter_code
_entity_poly.pdbx_strand_id
1 'polypeptide(L)'
;MALRWSYSARRTLERCPRQLAFGQVVASHNARDPFRREAYLLRQLHSVRSWQGSLAHTILATEGLADLRAGRPLAPLALGIAAQDLARRQLAFSAAHRYREPGQSKAAAGDAYCALIEHERGEDIGPETLVAVDAALLRCFTNLAGQTAFLELLREGRGHAAETALTLRWGKATVVCAFDLTLLRPDAGLTIVDWKVSQYEESGYEAQLLLYAYMAVRSGRWPGLTADMIDLYEVNLLRDRVHRHRFDGARFGEVEDRVRVGVDALRAALGDGSYARLRLDQLPIAPHERTCAACPFAPLCADALVDEGRRDEALIVRHRYAVLPDDPNTADADGADDETLVADGR
;
A
#
# COMPACT_ATOMS: atom_id res chain seq x y z
N MET A 1 9.58 3.94 19.05
CA MET A 1 8.88 4.52 17.88
C MET A 1 7.38 4.44 18.13
N ALA A 2 6.57 5.42 17.76
CA ALA A 2 5.13 5.28 17.95
C ALA A 2 4.57 4.26 16.94
N LEU A 3 3.68 3.36 17.39
CA LEU A 3 2.98 2.42 16.52
C LEU A 3 2.12 3.20 15.52
N ARG A 4 2.10 2.73 14.27
CA ARG A 4 1.33 3.33 13.17
C ARG A 4 0.15 2.43 12.84
N TRP A 5 -1.03 3.00 12.92
CA TRP A 5 -2.26 2.33 12.51
C TRP A 5 -2.77 2.91 11.20
N SER A 6 -3.05 2.07 10.24
CA SER A 6 -3.71 2.37 8.98
C SER A 6 -4.73 1.29 8.66
N TYR A 7 -5.51 1.48 7.62
CA TYR A 7 -6.41 0.44 7.15
C TYR A 7 -5.65 -0.83 6.74
N SER A 8 -4.56 -0.67 6.00
CA SER A 8 -3.69 -1.79 5.60
C SER A 8 -2.98 -2.46 6.79
N ALA A 9 -2.51 -1.69 7.78
CA ALA A 9 -1.90 -2.23 8.99
C ALA A 9 -2.90 -3.08 9.80
N ARG A 10 -4.18 -2.67 9.86
CA ARG A 10 -5.25 -3.46 10.46
C ARG A 10 -5.42 -4.80 9.74
N ARG A 11 -5.55 -4.79 8.41
CA ARG A 11 -5.68 -6.02 7.61
C ARG A 11 -4.47 -6.95 7.78
N THR A 12 -3.26 -6.38 7.82
CA THR A 12 -2.05 -7.16 8.07
C THR A 12 -2.07 -7.78 9.47
N LEU A 13 -2.50 -7.06 10.51
CA LEU A 13 -2.63 -7.57 11.87
C LEU A 13 -3.61 -8.74 11.93
N GLU A 14 -4.78 -8.60 11.30
CA GLU A 14 -5.81 -9.64 11.23
C GLU A 14 -5.32 -10.89 10.50
N ARG A 15 -4.54 -10.71 9.44
CA ARG A 15 -3.99 -11.80 8.63
C ARG A 15 -2.79 -12.49 9.29
N CYS A 16 -1.84 -11.72 9.81
CA CYS A 16 -0.63 -12.22 10.46
C CYS A 16 0.00 -11.17 11.38
N PRO A 17 -0.20 -11.26 12.71
CA PRO A 17 0.43 -10.34 13.66
C PRO A 17 1.97 -10.33 13.57
N ARG A 18 2.62 -11.47 13.25
CA ARG A 18 4.08 -11.55 13.08
C ARG A 18 4.54 -10.72 11.89
N GLN A 19 3.83 -10.78 10.76
CA GLN A 19 4.13 -9.96 9.58
C GLN A 19 4.12 -8.46 9.94
N LEU A 20 3.10 -8.03 10.68
CA LEU A 20 3.01 -6.63 11.12
C LEU A 20 4.13 -6.28 12.11
N ALA A 21 4.47 -7.19 13.04
CA ALA A 21 5.57 -7.01 13.98
C ALA A 21 6.91 -6.83 13.26
N PHE A 22 7.20 -7.68 12.27
CA PHE A 22 8.39 -7.53 11.43
C PHE A 22 8.43 -6.16 10.73
N GLY A 23 7.33 -5.75 10.10
CA GLY A 23 7.27 -4.49 9.35
C GLY A 23 7.36 -3.24 10.22
N GLN A 24 6.71 -3.22 11.38
CA GLN A 24 6.62 -2.00 12.20
C GLN A 24 7.62 -1.89 13.33
N VAL A 25 8.06 -3.01 13.93
CA VAL A 25 8.85 -3.00 15.16
C VAL A 25 10.25 -3.57 14.97
N VAL A 26 10.35 -4.71 14.24
CA VAL A 26 11.65 -5.34 13.98
C VAL A 26 12.43 -4.56 12.94
N ALA A 27 11.84 -4.25 11.80
CA ALA A 27 12.48 -3.57 10.67
C ALA A 27 13.07 -2.21 11.10
N SER A 28 14.37 -2.03 10.88
CA SER A 28 15.05 -0.78 11.20
C SER A 28 16.27 -0.57 10.31
N HIS A 29 16.24 0.51 9.53
CA HIS A 29 17.33 0.90 8.63
C HIS A 29 18.66 1.14 9.38
N ASN A 30 18.59 1.82 10.54
CA ASN A 30 19.76 2.23 11.30
C ASN A 30 20.18 1.21 12.38
N ALA A 31 19.59 0.03 12.43
CA ALA A 31 19.97 -0.97 13.42
C ALA A 31 21.37 -1.51 13.13
N ARG A 32 22.17 -1.73 14.20
CA ARG A 32 23.43 -2.49 14.10
C ARG A 32 23.18 -3.98 13.98
N ASP A 33 22.05 -4.46 14.47
CA ASP A 33 21.59 -5.83 14.42
C ASP A 33 21.26 -6.24 12.97
N PRO A 34 21.95 -7.27 12.41
CA PRO A 34 21.70 -7.75 11.06
C PRO A 34 20.27 -8.24 10.84
N PHE A 35 19.66 -8.89 11.82
CA PHE A 35 18.29 -9.38 11.76
C PHE A 35 17.30 -8.24 11.51
N ARG A 36 17.47 -7.12 12.20
CA ARG A 36 16.63 -5.94 12.04
C ARG A 36 16.85 -5.21 10.71
N ARG A 37 18.09 -5.20 10.21
CA ARG A 37 18.40 -4.64 8.88
C ARG A 37 17.82 -5.51 7.78
N GLU A 38 17.92 -6.83 7.93
CA GLU A 38 17.28 -7.75 6.98
C GLU A 38 15.77 -7.56 6.95
N ALA A 39 15.10 -7.48 8.10
CA ALA A 39 13.68 -7.16 8.17
C ALA A 39 13.35 -5.82 7.46
N TYR A 40 14.24 -4.81 7.55
CA TYR A 40 14.04 -3.56 6.83
C TYR A 40 14.13 -3.73 5.31
N LEU A 41 15.05 -4.53 4.80
CA LEU A 41 15.15 -4.82 3.37
C LEU A 41 13.94 -5.60 2.87
N LEU A 42 13.57 -6.66 3.58
CA LEU A 42 12.41 -7.48 3.23
C LEU A 42 11.09 -6.68 3.25
N ARG A 43 10.96 -5.68 4.11
CA ARG A 43 9.80 -4.77 4.12
C ARG A 43 9.63 -3.97 2.82
N GLN A 44 10.69 -3.80 2.03
CA GLN A 44 10.66 -3.06 0.77
C GLN A 44 10.20 -3.91 -0.42
N LEU A 45 10.05 -5.23 -0.22
CA LEU A 45 9.69 -6.14 -1.29
C LEU A 45 8.21 -6.04 -1.66
N HIS A 46 7.97 -6.01 -2.96
CA HIS A 46 6.64 -6.03 -3.57
C HIS A 46 6.49 -7.29 -4.43
N SER A 47 5.29 -7.82 -4.57
CA SER A 47 4.98 -8.76 -5.65
C SER A 47 4.87 -8.01 -6.98
N VAL A 48 5.02 -8.70 -8.11
CA VAL A 48 4.79 -8.13 -9.46
C VAL A 48 3.41 -7.48 -9.54
N ARG A 49 2.39 -8.06 -8.92
CA ARG A 49 1.05 -7.50 -8.91
C ARG A 49 0.96 -6.19 -8.14
N SER A 50 1.52 -6.13 -6.93
CA SER A 50 1.59 -4.88 -6.14
C SER A 50 2.42 -3.82 -6.86
N TRP A 51 3.51 -4.22 -7.49
CA TRP A 51 4.34 -3.36 -8.32
C TRP A 51 3.57 -2.78 -9.52
N GLN A 52 2.76 -3.59 -10.22
CA GLN A 52 1.87 -3.10 -11.28
C GLN A 52 0.92 -2.01 -10.78
N GLY A 53 0.33 -2.18 -9.60
CA GLY A 53 -0.49 -1.15 -8.96
C GLY A 53 0.32 0.11 -8.69
N SER A 54 1.50 -0.02 -8.09
CA SER A 54 2.39 1.12 -7.80
C SER A 54 2.82 1.87 -9.06
N LEU A 55 3.06 1.18 -10.18
CA LEU A 55 3.34 1.83 -11.47
C LEU A 55 2.17 2.69 -11.93
N ALA A 56 0.95 2.16 -11.91
CA ALA A 56 -0.24 2.91 -12.30
C ALA A 56 -0.43 4.16 -11.44
N HIS A 57 -0.33 4.04 -10.10
CA HIS A 57 -0.42 5.15 -9.16
C HIS A 57 0.66 6.20 -9.42
N THR A 58 1.91 5.78 -9.60
CA THR A 58 3.03 6.70 -9.87
C THR A 58 2.79 7.50 -11.15
N ILE A 59 2.39 6.86 -12.24
CA ILE A 59 2.16 7.55 -13.52
C ILE A 59 0.93 8.48 -13.44
N LEU A 60 -0.13 8.07 -12.74
CA LEU A 60 -1.27 8.96 -12.51
C LEU A 60 -0.92 10.16 -11.60
N ALA A 61 -0.09 9.95 -10.59
CA ALA A 61 0.36 11.01 -9.68
C ALA A 61 1.33 12.02 -10.33
N THR A 62 2.04 11.62 -11.37
CA THR A 62 2.98 12.49 -12.12
C THR A 62 2.37 13.00 -13.41
N GLU A 63 2.32 12.16 -14.44
CA GLU A 63 1.89 12.53 -15.79
C GLU A 63 0.38 12.81 -15.86
N GLY A 64 -0.45 11.91 -15.30
CA GLY A 64 -1.90 12.07 -15.29
C GLY A 64 -2.34 13.35 -14.56
N LEU A 65 -1.74 13.61 -13.40
CA LEU A 65 -2.01 14.83 -12.63
C LEU A 65 -1.55 16.10 -13.35
N ALA A 66 -0.43 16.04 -14.06
CA ALA A 66 0.04 17.16 -14.88
C ALA A 66 -0.95 17.50 -16.00
N ASP A 67 -1.53 16.48 -16.65
CA ASP A 67 -2.57 16.68 -17.68
C ASP A 67 -3.86 17.24 -17.09
N LEU A 68 -4.34 16.71 -15.96
CA LEU A 68 -5.52 17.20 -15.27
C LEU A 68 -5.38 18.69 -14.88
N ARG A 69 -4.24 19.06 -14.28
CA ARG A 69 -3.95 20.45 -13.88
C ARG A 69 -3.89 21.42 -15.06
N ALA A 70 -3.42 20.93 -16.20
CA ALA A 70 -3.33 21.70 -17.44
C ALA A 70 -4.65 21.73 -18.24
N GLY A 71 -5.69 21.03 -17.77
CA GLY A 71 -6.96 20.88 -18.49
C GLY A 71 -6.84 20.05 -19.78
N ARG A 72 -5.74 19.29 -19.93
CA ARG A 72 -5.54 18.42 -21.11
C ARG A 72 -6.27 17.10 -20.97
N PRO A 73 -6.69 16.48 -22.08
CA PRO A 73 -7.19 15.13 -22.05
C PRO A 73 -6.08 14.16 -21.67
N LEU A 74 -6.41 13.11 -20.90
CA LEU A 74 -5.49 12.02 -20.67
C LEU A 74 -5.18 11.29 -21.97
N ALA A 75 -3.91 11.03 -22.22
CA ALA A 75 -3.42 10.33 -23.41
C ALA A 75 -2.97 8.90 -23.02
N PRO A 76 -3.85 7.87 -23.11
CA PRO A 76 -3.56 6.53 -22.59
C PRO A 76 -2.26 5.93 -23.13
N LEU A 77 -2.00 6.13 -24.42
CA LEU A 77 -0.78 5.60 -25.03
C LEU A 77 0.49 6.27 -24.48
N ALA A 78 0.46 7.60 -24.26
CA ALA A 78 1.60 8.32 -23.67
C ALA A 78 1.83 7.89 -22.23
N LEU A 79 0.76 7.74 -21.43
CA LEU A 79 0.85 7.21 -20.07
C LEU A 79 1.37 5.77 -20.06
N GLY A 80 0.94 4.93 -21.01
CA GLY A 80 1.45 3.56 -21.19
C GLY A 80 2.94 3.52 -21.48
N ILE A 81 3.43 4.37 -22.38
CA ILE A 81 4.87 4.48 -22.71
C ILE A 81 5.67 4.92 -21.47
N ALA A 82 5.18 5.93 -20.73
CA ALA A 82 5.84 6.38 -19.50
C ALA A 82 5.90 5.28 -18.44
N ALA A 83 4.81 4.50 -18.31
CA ALA A 83 4.76 3.35 -17.41
C ALA A 83 5.76 2.25 -17.79
N GLN A 84 5.88 1.93 -19.08
CA GLN A 84 6.85 0.95 -19.59
C GLN A 84 8.29 1.40 -19.34
N ASP A 85 8.60 2.69 -19.55
CA ASP A 85 9.93 3.24 -19.28
C ASP A 85 10.28 3.18 -17.79
N LEU A 86 9.33 3.50 -16.94
CA LEU A 86 9.49 3.36 -15.49
C LEU A 86 9.67 1.88 -15.10
N ALA A 87 8.82 1.01 -15.61
CA ALA A 87 8.86 -0.43 -15.35
C ALA A 87 10.22 -1.03 -15.72
N ARG A 88 10.79 -0.69 -16.90
CA ARG A 88 12.11 -1.18 -17.33
C ARG A 88 13.22 -0.75 -16.36
N ARG A 89 13.23 0.51 -15.91
CA ARG A 89 14.23 1.00 -14.94
C ARG A 89 14.11 0.29 -13.61
N GLN A 90 12.90 0.13 -13.10
CA GLN A 90 12.60 -0.53 -11.83
C GLN A 90 12.93 -2.02 -11.87
N LEU A 91 12.57 -2.70 -12.96
CA LEU A 91 12.89 -4.11 -13.16
C LEU A 91 14.40 -4.36 -13.17
N ALA A 92 15.15 -3.56 -13.95
CA ALA A 92 16.61 -3.65 -14.01
C ALA A 92 17.25 -3.41 -12.63
N PHE A 93 16.75 -2.46 -11.85
CA PHE A 93 17.21 -2.18 -10.50
C PHE A 93 16.97 -3.38 -9.56
N SER A 94 15.78 -3.97 -9.63
CA SER A 94 15.39 -5.10 -8.79
C SER A 94 16.14 -6.39 -9.19
N ALA A 95 16.22 -6.71 -10.49
CA ALA A 95 16.91 -7.90 -10.98
C ALA A 95 18.41 -7.90 -10.65
N ALA A 96 19.03 -6.72 -10.60
CA ALA A 96 20.42 -6.56 -10.16
C ALA A 96 20.56 -6.52 -8.61
N HIS A 97 19.51 -6.75 -7.84
CA HIS A 97 19.47 -6.68 -6.37
C HIS A 97 20.05 -5.39 -5.80
N ARG A 98 19.98 -4.28 -6.52
CA ARG A 98 20.58 -3.01 -6.10
C ARG A 98 20.00 -2.47 -4.79
N TYR A 99 18.78 -2.83 -4.43
CA TYR A 99 18.18 -2.49 -3.12
C TYR A 99 18.93 -3.10 -1.92
N ARG A 100 19.79 -4.11 -2.14
CA ARG A 100 20.65 -4.71 -1.11
C ARG A 100 22.02 -4.05 -1.00
N GLU A 101 22.41 -3.23 -1.98
CA GLU A 101 23.70 -2.54 -1.98
C GLU A 101 23.77 -1.47 -0.89
N PRO A 102 24.91 -1.33 -0.19
CA PRO A 102 25.10 -0.28 0.79
C PRO A 102 24.90 1.11 0.18
N GLY A 103 24.14 1.96 0.87
CA GLY A 103 23.87 3.33 0.43
C GLY A 103 22.71 3.47 -0.57
N GLN A 104 22.19 2.38 -1.10
CA GLN A 104 20.99 2.43 -1.92
C GLN A 104 19.74 2.62 -1.04
N SER A 105 18.96 3.62 -1.40
CA SER A 105 17.68 3.94 -0.75
C SER A 105 16.72 4.50 -1.78
N LYS A 106 15.44 4.58 -1.44
CA LYS A 106 14.45 5.27 -2.29
C LYS A 106 14.87 6.70 -2.62
N ALA A 107 15.47 7.41 -1.65
CA ALA A 107 15.95 8.77 -1.88
C ALA A 107 17.15 8.82 -2.84
N ALA A 108 18.05 7.83 -2.82
CA ALA A 108 19.23 7.78 -3.67
C ALA A 108 18.90 7.32 -5.09
N ALA A 109 18.04 6.32 -5.24
CA ALA A 109 17.68 5.74 -6.54
C ALA A 109 16.47 6.44 -7.20
N GLY A 110 15.71 7.25 -6.43
CA GLY A 110 14.51 7.92 -6.94
C GLY A 110 13.49 6.91 -7.49
N ASP A 111 12.89 7.24 -8.61
CA ASP A 111 11.83 6.44 -9.26
C ASP A 111 12.31 5.06 -9.75
N ALA A 112 13.63 4.87 -9.90
CA ALA A 112 14.16 3.56 -10.30
C ALA A 112 14.18 2.55 -9.15
N TYR A 113 13.99 2.99 -7.89
CA TYR A 113 14.00 2.09 -6.75
C TYR A 113 12.87 1.08 -6.84
N CYS A 114 13.22 -0.20 -6.85
CA CYS A 114 12.28 -1.30 -6.83
C CYS A 114 12.92 -2.53 -6.18
N ALA A 115 12.14 -3.30 -5.45
CA ALA A 115 12.56 -4.56 -4.86
C ALA A 115 11.41 -5.56 -5.01
N LEU A 116 11.57 -6.55 -5.89
CA LEU A 116 10.55 -7.56 -6.18
C LEU A 116 10.85 -8.86 -5.42
N ILE A 117 9.79 -9.44 -4.85
CA ILE A 117 9.90 -10.68 -4.08
C ILE A 117 10.31 -11.86 -4.98
N GLU A 118 9.94 -11.82 -6.25
CA GLU A 118 10.31 -12.82 -7.25
C GLU A 118 11.83 -12.81 -7.44
N HIS A 119 12.45 -11.65 -7.65
CA HIS A 119 13.91 -11.53 -7.75
C HIS A 119 14.61 -11.91 -6.44
N GLU A 120 14.04 -11.55 -5.28
CA GLU A 120 14.58 -11.95 -3.98
C GLU A 120 14.61 -13.47 -3.80
N ARG A 121 13.68 -14.18 -4.41
CA ARG A 121 13.61 -15.64 -4.45
C ARG A 121 14.53 -16.27 -5.50
N GLY A 122 15.18 -15.47 -6.35
CA GLY A 122 15.95 -15.93 -7.49
C GLY A 122 15.08 -16.37 -8.67
N GLU A 123 13.85 -15.89 -8.74
CA GLU A 123 12.92 -16.17 -9.82
C GLU A 123 13.04 -15.11 -10.91
N ASP A 124 13.04 -15.54 -12.16
CA ASP A 124 13.01 -14.63 -13.32
C ASP A 124 11.58 -14.20 -13.63
N ILE A 125 11.39 -12.91 -13.86
CA ILE A 125 10.14 -12.38 -14.38
C ILE A 125 10.17 -12.50 -15.90
N GLY A 126 9.48 -13.51 -16.41
CA GLY A 126 9.44 -13.82 -17.84
C GLY A 126 8.80 -12.75 -18.71
N PRO A 127 9.09 -12.76 -20.02
CA PRO A 127 8.57 -11.76 -20.97
C PRO A 127 7.03 -11.76 -21.04
N GLU A 128 6.40 -12.91 -20.85
CA GLU A 128 4.93 -13.03 -20.84
C GLU A 128 4.30 -12.24 -19.69
N THR A 129 4.91 -12.29 -18.51
CA THR A 129 4.49 -11.52 -17.34
C THR A 129 4.61 -10.01 -17.61
N LEU A 130 5.71 -9.58 -18.24
CA LEU A 130 5.91 -8.17 -18.57
C LEU A 130 4.90 -7.67 -19.61
N VAL A 131 4.61 -8.48 -20.63
CA VAL A 131 3.55 -8.18 -21.61
C VAL A 131 2.19 -8.06 -20.93
N ALA A 132 1.89 -8.93 -19.96
CA ALA A 132 0.64 -8.86 -19.19
C ALA A 132 0.58 -7.58 -18.32
N VAL A 133 1.66 -7.19 -17.67
CA VAL A 133 1.76 -5.94 -16.91
C VAL A 133 1.54 -4.72 -17.82
N ASP A 134 2.21 -4.65 -18.95
CA ASP A 134 2.08 -3.56 -19.92
C ASP A 134 0.63 -3.46 -20.46
N ALA A 135 0.03 -4.58 -20.82
CA ALA A 135 -1.35 -4.63 -21.27
C ALA A 135 -2.34 -4.17 -20.20
N ALA A 136 -2.12 -4.57 -18.96
CA ALA A 136 -2.95 -4.16 -17.83
C ALA A 136 -2.82 -2.65 -17.53
N LEU A 137 -1.62 -2.08 -17.57
CA LEU A 137 -1.38 -0.65 -17.38
C LEU A 137 -2.05 0.16 -18.49
N LEU A 138 -1.86 -0.23 -19.76
CA LEU A 138 -2.54 0.43 -20.88
C LEU A 138 -4.06 0.37 -20.75
N ARG A 139 -4.61 -0.77 -20.32
CA ARG A 139 -6.04 -0.91 -20.04
C ARG A 139 -6.49 0.05 -18.92
N CYS A 140 -5.75 0.16 -17.82
CA CYS A 140 -6.05 1.09 -16.74
C CYS A 140 -6.19 2.53 -17.25
N PHE A 141 -5.24 3.00 -18.05
CA PHE A 141 -5.24 4.36 -18.58
C PHE A 141 -6.32 4.56 -19.66
N THR A 142 -6.58 3.55 -20.48
CA THR A 142 -7.66 3.59 -21.48
C THR A 142 -9.02 3.67 -20.81
N ASN A 143 -9.28 2.83 -19.82
CA ASN A 143 -10.52 2.84 -19.06
C ASN A 143 -10.72 4.20 -18.38
N LEU A 144 -9.70 4.71 -17.68
CA LEU A 144 -9.80 6.02 -17.04
C LEU A 144 -10.09 7.15 -18.05
N ALA A 145 -9.41 7.14 -19.20
CA ALA A 145 -9.64 8.15 -20.25
C ALA A 145 -11.06 8.08 -20.82
N GLY A 146 -11.69 6.90 -20.80
CA GLY A 146 -13.09 6.68 -21.18
C GLY A 146 -14.12 7.23 -20.19
N GLN A 147 -13.73 7.48 -18.94
CA GLN A 147 -14.60 8.01 -17.88
C GLN A 147 -14.79 9.54 -17.99
N THR A 148 -15.37 9.99 -19.10
CA THR A 148 -15.43 11.42 -19.48
C THR A 148 -16.10 12.29 -18.43
N ALA A 149 -17.28 11.90 -17.93
CA ALA A 149 -17.99 12.66 -16.89
C ALA A 149 -17.21 12.76 -15.58
N PHE A 150 -16.52 11.69 -15.20
CA PHE A 150 -15.66 11.70 -14.02
C PHE A 150 -14.43 12.59 -14.22
N LEU A 151 -13.79 12.53 -15.39
CA LEU A 151 -12.66 13.39 -15.71
C LEU A 151 -13.05 14.87 -15.80
N GLU A 152 -14.26 15.19 -16.27
CA GLU A 152 -14.80 16.56 -16.25
C GLU A 152 -14.94 17.06 -14.82
N LEU A 153 -15.53 16.25 -13.91
CA LEU A 153 -15.60 16.57 -12.50
C LEU A 153 -14.21 16.83 -11.89
N LEU A 154 -13.21 16.01 -12.24
CA LEU A 154 -11.86 16.24 -11.77
C LEU A 154 -11.28 17.56 -12.31
N ARG A 155 -11.53 17.93 -13.57
CA ARG A 155 -11.03 19.17 -14.19
C ARG A 155 -11.69 20.45 -13.62
N GLU A 156 -12.95 20.35 -13.22
CA GLU A 156 -13.65 21.47 -12.57
C GLU A 156 -13.05 21.82 -11.20
N GLY A 157 -12.41 20.86 -10.56
CA GLY A 157 -11.73 21.05 -9.29
C GLY A 157 -10.43 21.83 -9.42
N ARG A 158 -9.91 22.26 -8.27
CA ARG A 158 -8.65 23.00 -8.14
C ARG A 158 -7.82 22.46 -6.98
N GLY A 159 -6.56 22.85 -6.92
CA GLY A 159 -5.66 22.42 -5.85
C GLY A 159 -5.41 20.91 -5.83
N HIS A 160 -5.40 20.28 -7.01
CA HIS A 160 -5.13 18.86 -7.15
C HIS A 160 -3.81 18.48 -6.46
N ALA A 161 -3.86 17.47 -5.61
CA ALA A 161 -2.69 16.92 -4.93
C ALA A 161 -2.74 15.39 -4.96
N ALA A 162 -1.68 14.76 -5.45
CA ALA A 162 -1.50 13.32 -5.37
C ALA A 162 -0.79 12.93 -4.07
N GLU A 163 -0.92 11.67 -3.70
CA GLU A 163 -0.21 11.03 -2.58
C GLU A 163 -0.27 11.87 -1.29
N THR A 164 -1.46 12.41 -0.98
CA THR A 164 -1.63 13.28 0.18
C THR A 164 -1.66 12.48 1.46
N ALA A 165 -0.53 12.46 2.16
CA ALA A 165 -0.42 11.79 3.45
C ALA A 165 -1.00 12.63 4.59
N LEU A 166 -1.78 11.99 5.47
CA LEU A 166 -2.28 12.55 6.72
C LEU A 166 -1.87 11.70 7.91
N THR A 167 -1.62 12.38 9.01
CA THR A 167 -1.34 11.73 10.30
C THR A 167 -2.19 12.36 11.40
N LEU A 168 -2.75 11.52 12.27
CA LEU A 168 -3.50 11.96 13.44
C LEU A 168 -2.97 11.23 14.68
N ARG A 169 -2.62 11.97 15.71
CA ARG A 169 -2.20 11.38 16.97
C ARG A 169 -3.41 10.76 17.69
N TRP A 170 -3.28 9.49 18.08
CA TRP A 170 -4.30 8.74 18.79
C TRP A 170 -3.69 8.09 20.04
N GLY A 171 -3.70 8.82 21.14
CA GLY A 171 -3.01 8.40 22.36
C GLY A 171 -1.52 8.20 22.14
N LYS A 172 -1.05 6.95 22.28
CA LYS A 172 0.37 6.57 22.04
C LYS A 172 0.62 6.01 20.62
N ALA A 173 -0.40 5.92 19.80
CA ALA A 173 -0.28 5.51 18.40
C ALA A 173 -0.48 6.71 17.47
N THR A 174 -0.14 6.52 16.20
CA THR A 174 -0.41 7.45 15.12
C THR A 174 -1.30 6.76 14.09
N VAL A 175 -2.46 7.35 13.81
CA VAL A 175 -3.31 6.95 12.69
C VAL A 175 -2.77 7.61 11.43
N VAL A 176 -2.59 6.84 10.37
CA VAL A 176 -2.02 7.34 9.11
C VAL A 176 -2.89 6.91 7.94
N CYS A 177 -2.97 7.74 6.92
CA CYS A 177 -3.52 7.40 5.61
C CYS A 177 -2.82 8.21 4.52
N ALA A 178 -2.91 7.74 3.30
CA ALA A 178 -2.50 8.48 2.10
C ALA A 178 -3.67 8.47 1.11
N PHE A 179 -3.95 9.59 0.49
CA PHE A 179 -4.96 9.72 -0.54
C PHE A 179 -4.28 9.75 -1.89
N ASP A 180 -4.72 8.93 -2.83
CA ASP A 180 -4.12 8.89 -4.16
C ASP A 180 -4.31 10.21 -4.91
N LEU A 181 -5.51 10.81 -4.83
CA LEU A 181 -5.77 12.14 -5.37
C LEU A 181 -6.77 12.89 -4.50
N THR A 182 -6.48 14.17 -4.26
CA THR A 182 -7.41 15.12 -3.64
C THR A 182 -7.55 16.37 -4.49
N LEU A 183 -8.74 16.96 -4.48
CA LEU A 183 -9.01 18.25 -5.12
C LEU A 183 -10.14 18.98 -4.40
N LEU A 184 -10.11 20.32 -4.46
CA LEU A 184 -11.16 21.19 -3.96
C LEU A 184 -12.19 21.43 -5.06
N ARG A 185 -13.46 21.22 -4.74
CA ARG A 185 -14.57 21.52 -5.63
C ARG A 185 -14.86 23.03 -5.67
N PRO A 186 -15.62 23.53 -6.68
CA PRO A 186 -16.04 24.93 -6.75
C PRO A 186 -16.84 25.39 -5.53
N ASP A 187 -17.62 24.51 -4.90
CA ASP A 187 -18.42 24.75 -3.68
C ASP A 187 -17.62 24.66 -2.37
N ALA A 188 -16.29 24.69 -2.45
CA ALA A 188 -15.36 24.51 -1.34
C ALA A 188 -15.39 23.12 -0.67
N GLY A 189 -16.06 22.13 -1.25
CA GLY A 189 -16.01 20.73 -0.84
C GLY A 189 -14.69 20.08 -1.25
N LEU A 190 -14.43 18.89 -0.69
CA LEU A 190 -13.27 18.09 -0.97
C LEU A 190 -13.68 16.83 -1.74
N THR A 191 -13.03 16.56 -2.85
CA THR A 191 -13.09 15.25 -3.50
C THR A 191 -11.84 14.45 -3.15
N ILE A 192 -12.02 13.21 -2.74
CA ILE A 192 -10.96 12.24 -2.48
C ILE A 192 -11.17 11.07 -3.45
N VAL A 193 -10.12 10.72 -4.18
CA VAL A 193 -10.12 9.59 -5.11
C VAL A 193 -9.10 8.56 -4.64
N ASP A 194 -9.49 7.31 -4.74
CA ASP A 194 -8.68 6.15 -4.43
C ASP A 194 -8.66 5.25 -5.68
N TRP A 195 -7.48 5.08 -6.27
CA TRP A 195 -7.27 4.26 -7.45
C TRP A 195 -7.11 2.80 -7.08
N LYS A 196 -7.78 1.91 -7.78
CA LYS A 196 -7.65 0.46 -7.61
C LYS A 196 -7.23 -0.20 -8.91
N VAL A 197 -6.23 -1.07 -8.81
CA VAL A 197 -5.74 -1.88 -9.93
C VAL A 197 -6.02 -3.34 -9.59
N SER A 198 -7.31 -3.71 -9.51
CA SER A 198 -7.76 -5.04 -9.11
C SER A 198 -8.71 -5.63 -10.15
N GLN A 199 -8.54 -6.93 -10.44
CA GLN A 199 -9.48 -7.70 -11.26
C GLN A 199 -10.69 -8.18 -10.44
N TYR A 200 -10.62 -8.12 -9.12
CA TYR A 200 -11.64 -8.59 -8.20
C TYR A 200 -12.39 -7.44 -7.54
N GLU A 201 -13.64 -7.67 -7.19
CA GLU A 201 -14.37 -6.81 -6.27
C GLU A 201 -13.95 -7.19 -4.84
N GLU A 202 -13.32 -6.28 -4.14
CA GLU A 202 -13.03 -6.46 -2.73
C GLU A 202 -14.11 -5.79 -1.88
N SER A 203 -14.57 -6.52 -0.87
CA SER A 203 -15.37 -5.93 0.19
C SER A 203 -14.44 -5.19 1.14
N GLY A 204 -14.65 -3.89 1.34
CA GLY A 204 -13.91 -3.15 2.37
C GLY A 204 -13.33 -1.82 1.95
N TYR A 205 -13.27 -1.51 0.67
CA TYR A 205 -12.81 -0.18 0.21
C TYR A 205 -13.66 0.96 0.77
N GLU A 206 -14.97 0.76 0.96
CA GLU A 206 -15.80 1.74 1.65
C GLU A 206 -15.24 2.09 3.04
N ALA A 207 -14.78 1.10 3.79
CA ALA A 207 -14.23 1.33 5.14
C ALA A 207 -12.92 2.13 5.12
N GLN A 208 -12.09 1.96 4.10
CA GLN A 208 -10.89 2.74 3.86
C GLN A 208 -11.25 4.20 3.51
N LEU A 209 -12.17 4.39 2.58
CA LEU A 209 -12.63 5.72 2.17
C LEU A 209 -13.32 6.48 3.29
N LEU A 210 -14.08 5.80 4.16
CA LEU A 210 -14.67 6.41 5.35
C LEU A 210 -13.59 6.88 6.34
N LEU A 211 -12.50 6.11 6.49
CA LEU A 211 -11.34 6.55 7.26
C LEU A 211 -10.71 7.79 6.63
N TYR A 212 -10.59 7.85 5.31
CA TYR A 212 -10.04 9.00 4.59
C TYR A 212 -10.88 10.27 4.87
N ALA A 213 -12.20 10.19 4.74
CA ALA A 213 -13.08 11.32 5.05
C ALA A 213 -12.95 11.77 6.52
N TYR A 214 -12.93 10.82 7.44
CA TYR A 214 -12.72 11.10 8.86
C TYR A 214 -11.38 11.82 9.10
N MET A 215 -10.29 11.32 8.53
CA MET A 215 -8.96 11.91 8.65
C MET A 215 -8.90 13.30 8.01
N ALA A 216 -9.55 13.51 6.87
CA ALA A 216 -9.62 14.81 6.21
C ALA A 216 -10.23 15.88 7.13
N VAL A 217 -11.39 15.57 7.74
CA VAL A 217 -12.06 16.48 8.67
C VAL A 217 -11.25 16.70 9.95
N ARG A 218 -10.73 15.62 10.55
CA ARG A 218 -10.01 15.68 11.83
C ARG A 218 -8.62 16.30 11.75
N SER A 219 -7.99 16.26 10.59
CA SER A 219 -6.63 16.80 10.39
C SER A 219 -6.54 18.33 10.52
N GLY A 220 -7.65 19.02 10.30
CA GLY A 220 -7.66 20.48 10.22
C GLY A 220 -6.94 21.07 9.00
N ARG A 221 -6.50 20.23 8.06
CA ARG A 221 -5.80 20.67 6.83
C ARG A 221 -6.69 21.51 5.93
N TRP A 222 -8.00 21.25 5.95
CA TRP A 222 -9.02 22.00 5.22
C TRP A 222 -9.96 22.69 6.22
N PRO A 223 -9.70 23.96 6.57
CA PRO A 223 -10.53 24.68 7.55
C PRO A 223 -11.99 24.75 7.11
N GLY A 224 -12.90 24.44 8.02
CA GLY A 224 -14.34 24.46 7.77
C GLY A 224 -14.90 23.25 7.01
N LEU A 225 -14.05 22.27 6.65
CA LEU A 225 -14.52 21.04 6.00
C LEU A 225 -15.38 20.22 6.96
N THR A 226 -16.59 19.86 6.51
CA THR A 226 -17.52 18.98 7.21
C THR A 226 -17.73 17.68 6.42
N ALA A 227 -18.32 16.67 7.03
CA ALA A 227 -18.51 15.36 6.41
C ALA A 227 -19.33 15.41 5.12
N ASP A 228 -20.39 16.19 5.10
CA ASP A 228 -21.30 16.39 3.96
C ASP A 228 -20.66 17.13 2.78
N MET A 229 -19.52 17.78 3.01
CA MET A 229 -18.74 18.45 1.97
C MET A 229 -17.73 17.52 1.28
N ILE A 230 -17.68 16.24 1.61
CA ILE A 230 -16.69 15.31 1.07
C ILE A 230 -17.34 14.34 0.09
N ASP A 231 -16.79 14.30 -1.12
CA ASP A 231 -17.06 13.25 -2.10
C ASP A 231 -15.93 12.23 -2.11
N LEU A 232 -16.29 10.96 -2.02
CA LEU A 232 -15.36 9.84 -2.02
C LEU A 232 -15.56 9.01 -3.28
N TYR A 233 -14.49 8.80 -4.05
CA TYR A 233 -14.53 7.99 -5.24
C TYR A 233 -13.53 6.84 -5.14
N GLU A 234 -14.05 5.63 -5.32
CA GLU A 234 -13.29 4.43 -5.62
C GLU A 234 -13.28 4.24 -7.13
N VAL A 235 -12.11 4.19 -7.72
CA VAL A 235 -11.97 4.04 -9.17
C VAL A 235 -11.17 2.79 -9.48
N ASN A 236 -11.87 1.72 -9.87
CA ASN A 236 -11.20 0.50 -10.31
C ASN A 236 -10.82 0.62 -11.78
N LEU A 237 -9.54 0.88 -12.01
CA LEU A 237 -8.97 1.15 -13.33
C LEU A 237 -9.03 -0.06 -14.25
N LEU A 238 -8.82 -1.29 -13.74
CA LEU A 238 -8.88 -2.51 -14.56
C LEU A 238 -10.31 -2.90 -14.94
N ARG A 239 -11.29 -2.58 -14.10
CA ARG A 239 -12.69 -2.95 -14.28
C ARG A 239 -13.54 -1.86 -14.90
N ASP A 240 -12.94 -0.73 -15.23
CA ASP A 240 -13.64 0.44 -15.80
C ASP A 240 -14.82 0.88 -14.92
N ARG A 241 -14.60 0.99 -13.60
CA ARG A 241 -15.65 1.33 -12.65
C ARG A 241 -15.27 2.56 -11.83
N VAL A 242 -16.20 3.49 -11.75
CA VAL A 242 -16.17 4.63 -10.84
C VAL A 242 -17.33 4.48 -9.86
N HIS A 243 -17.02 4.30 -8.60
CA HIS A 243 -18.02 4.20 -7.54
C HIS A 243 -17.89 5.39 -6.59
N ARG A 244 -19.00 6.13 -6.42
CA ARG A 244 -19.08 7.22 -5.46
C ARG A 244 -19.65 6.70 -4.14
N HIS A 245 -18.87 6.80 -3.09
CA HIS A 245 -19.33 6.49 -1.73
C HIS A 245 -19.85 7.76 -1.06
N ARG A 246 -20.91 7.61 -0.27
CA ARG A 246 -21.44 8.70 0.54
C ARG A 246 -20.88 8.61 1.94
N PHE A 247 -20.44 9.74 2.45
CA PHE A 247 -20.05 9.88 3.82
C PHE A 247 -21.11 10.70 4.58
N ASP A 248 -21.67 10.10 5.61
CA ASP A 248 -22.61 10.75 6.52
C ASP A 248 -21.89 11.05 7.83
N GLY A 249 -22.03 12.25 8.35
CA GLY A 249 -21.47 12.65 9.65
C GLY A 249 -21.92 11.76 10.80
N ALA A 250 -23.07 11.12 10.71
CA ALA A 250 -23.54 10.12 11.67
C ALA A 250 -22.59 8.90 11.77
N ARG A 251 -21.84 8.61 10.71
CA ARG A 251 -20.86 7.51 10.67
C ARG A 251 -19.49 7.83 11.29
N PHE A 252 -19.27 9.06 11.75
CA PHE A 252 -18.02 9.41 12.44
C PHE A 252 -17.76 8.52 13.66
N GLY A 253 -18.80 8.24 14.45
CA GLY A 253 -18.69 7.36 15.60
C GLY A 253 -18.27 5.94 15.25
N GLU A 254 -18.79 5.40 14.14
CA GLU A 254 -18.38 4.07 13.65
C GLU A 254 -16.90 4.02 13.26
N VAL A 255 -16.40 5.07 12.60
CA VAL A 255 -15.00 5.16 12.21
C VAL A 255 -14.11 5.31 13.45
N GLU A 256 -14.50 6.18 14.40
CA GLU A 256 -13.77 6.34 15.67
C GLU A 256 -13.68 5.03 16.45
N ASP A 257 -14.79 4.31 16.58
CA ASP A 257 -14.81 3.01 17.25
C ASP A 257 -13.92 1.99 16.53
N ARG A 258 -13.95 1.95 15.21
CA ARG A 258 -13.07 1.07 14.41
C ARG A 258 -11.59 1.41 14.60
N VAL A 259 -11.24 2.68 14.60
CA VAL A 259 -9.87 3.15 14.87
C VAL A 259 -9.46 2.79 16.29
N ARG A 260 -10.31 3.04 17.28
CA ARG A 260 -10.05 2.71 18.68
C ARG A 260 -9.81 1.22 18.88
N VAL A 261 -10.72 0.37 18.39
CA VAL A 261 -10.58 -1.08 18.47
C VAL A 261 -9.33 -1.57 17.75
N GLY A 262 -9.05 -1.02 16.55
CA GLY A 262 -7.87 -1.38 15.79
C GLY A 262 -6.56 -0.94 16.45
N VAL A 263 -6.49 0.24 17.04
CA VAL A 263 -5.32 0.71 17.79
C VAL A 263 -5.12 -0.11 19.07
N ASP A 264 -6.20 -0.47 19.77
CA ASP A 264 -6.11 -1.31 20.97
C ASP A 264 -5.61 -2.73 20.61
N ALA A 265 -6.11 -3.32 19.52
CA ALA A 265 -5.61 -4.61 19.00
C ALA A 265 -4.14 -4.53 18.58
N LEU A 266 -3.73 -3.46 17.89
CA LEU A 266 -2.34 -3.21 17.51
C LEU A 266 -1.43 -3.16 18.75
N ARG A 267 -1.86 -2.45 19.79
CA ARG A 267 -1.12 -2.33 21.05
C ARG A 267 -1.08 -3.63 21.84
N ALA A 268 -2.16 -4.40 21.83
CA ALA A 268 -2.20 -5.73 22.45
C ALA A 268 -1.17 -6.67 21.81
N ALA A 269 -1.04 -6.62 20.47
CA ALA A 269 -0.09 -7.45 19.74
C ALA A 269 1.36 -6.95 19.83
N LEU A 270 1.61 -5.65 19.68
CA LEU A 270 2.94 -5.07 19.50
C LEU A 270 3.45 -4.27 20.71
N GLY A 271 2.68 -4.22 21.79
CA GLY A 271 3.02 -3.49 23.01
C GLY A 271 3.10 -1.96 22.79
N ASP A 272 4.21 -1.38 23.14
CA ASP A 272 4.49 0.06 22.95
C ASP A 272 5.32 0.36 21.68
N GLY A 273 5.53 -0.64 20.81
CA GLY A 273 6.36 -0.52 19.62
C GLY A 273 7.87 -0.53 19.88
N SER A 274 8.30 -0.92 21.07
CA SER A 274 9.72 -1.08 21.40
C SER A 274 10.20 -2.49 21.04
N TYR A 275 11.23 -2.58 20.21
CA TYR A 275 11.82 -3.86 19.84
C TYR A 275 12.31 -4.66 21.06
N ALA A 276 12.91 -3.99 22.04
CA ALA A 276 13.40 -4.65 23.26
C ALA A 276 12.29 -5.27 24.15
N ARG A 277 11.04 -4.85 23.94
CA ARG A 277 9.86 -5.35 24.68
C ARG A 277 8.90 -6.13 23.83
N LEU A 278 9.17 -6.27 22.55
CA LEU A 278 8.34 -7.07 21.65
C LEU A 278 8.42 -8.55 22.03
N ARG A 279 7.29 -9.18 22.21
CA ARG A 279 7.16 -10.61 22.48
C ARG A 279 6.81 -11.34 21.20
N LEU A 280 7.79 -11.40 20.28
CA LEU A 280 7.62 -12.06 18.99
C LEU A 280 7.26 -13.56 19.17
N ASP A 281 7.81 -14.18 20.20
CA ASP A 281 7.53 -15.55 20.62
C ASP A 281 6.04 -15.82 20.95
N GLN A 282 5.28 -14.81 21.33
CA GLN A 282 3.86 -14.92 21.66
C GLN A 282 2.93 -14.70 20.46
N LEU A 283 3.46 -14.21 19.34
CA LEU A 283 2.65 -13.96 18.16
C LEU A 283 2.46 -15.25 17.34
N PRO A 284 1.22 -15.58 16.94
CA PRO A 284 0.95 -16.74 16.11
C PRO A 284 1.48 -16.56 14.69
N ILE A 285 1.75 -17.66 13.99
CA ILE A 285 1.95 -17.67 12.55
C ILE A 285 0.59 -17.47 11.85
N ALA A 286 0.61 -17.06 10.59
CA ALA A 286 -0.61 -16.91 9.80
C ALA A 286 -1.39 -18.25 9.73
N PRO A 287 -2.72 -18.22 9.92
CA PRO A 287 -3.54 -19.45 9.81
C PRO A 287 -3.58 -19.98 8.38
N HIS A 288 -3.59 -19.08 7.38
CA HIS A 288 -3.71 -19.44 5.98
C HIS A 288 -2.34 -19.64 5.31
N GLU A 289 -2.20 -20.73 4.52
CA GLU A 289 -0.95 -21.08 3.82
C GLU A 289 -0.49 -19.99 2.87
N ARG A 290 -1.41 -19.42 2.08
CA ARG A 290 -1.12 -18.37 1.09
C ARG A 290 -0.48 -17.12 1.72
N THR A 291 -0.83 -16.80 2.97
CA THR A 291 -0.23 -15.65 3.67
C THR A 291 1.29 -15.82 3.84
N CYS A 292 1.76 -17.02 4.17
CA CYS A 292 3.20 -17.27 4.28
C CYS A 292 3.86 -17.36 2.89
N ALA A 293 3.17 -17.93 1.90
CA ALA A 293 3.67 -18.03 0.52
C ALA A 293 3.96 -16.64 -0.09
N ALA A 294 3.13 -15.65 0.17
CA ALA A 294 3.30 -14.28 -0.32
C ALA A 294 4.08 -13.37 0.65
N CYS A 295 4.49 -13.86 1.82
CA CYS A 295 5.08 -13.01 2.84
C CYS A 295 6.58 -12.77 2.60
N PRO A 296 7.03 -11.50 2.45
CA PRO A 296 8.45 -11.21 2.27
C PRO A 296 9.30 -11.59 3.49
N PHE A 297 8.69 -11.64 4.67
CA PHE A 297 9.39 -11.99 5.92
C PHE A 297 9.44 -13.49 6.22
N ALA A 298 8.86 -14.35 5.38
CA ALA A 298 8.72 -15.77 5.70
C ALA A 298 10.06 -16.48 6.03
N PRO A 299 11.17 -16.28 5.28
CA PRO A 299 12.46 -16.87 5.65
C PRO A 299 12.93 -16.40 7.02
N LEU A 300 12.92 -15.08 7.26
CA LEU A 300 13.36 -14.50 8.54
C LEU A 300 12.44 -14.88 9.71
N CYS A 301 11.14 -15.05 9.43
CA CYS A 301 10.16 -15.54 10.41
C CYS A 301 10.44 -17.00 10.79
N ALA A 302 10.79 -17.86 9.84
CA ALA A 302 11.13 -19.25 10.11
C ALA A 302 12.40 -19.37 10.98
N ASP A 303 13.42 -18.54 10.72
CA ASP A 303 14.63 -18.52 11.53
C ASP A 303 14.35 -18.02 12.95
N ALA A 304 13.57 -16.96 13.11
CA ALA A 304 13.13 -16.49 14.41
C ALA A 304 12.33 -17.55 15.19
N LEU A 305 11.47 -18.33 14.52
CA LEU A 305 10.72 -19.42 15.15
C LEU A 305 11.65 -20.54 15.65
N VAL A 306 12.74 -20.82 14.94
CA VAL A 306 13.77 -21.81 15.42
C VAL A 306 14.42 -21.28 16.71
N ASP A 307 14.82 -20.02 16.74
CA ASP A 307 15.44 -19.38 17.92
C ASP A 307 14.48 -19.30 19.12
N GLU A 308 13.18 -19.19 18.84
CA GLU A 308 12.10 -19.23 19.85
C GLU A 308 11.78 -20.67 20.33
N GLY A 309 12.43 -21.71 19.77
CA GLY A 309 12.15 -23.10 20.08
C GLY A 309 10.91 -23.68 19.39
N ARG A 310 10.26 -22.95 18.48
CA ARG A 310 9.03 -23.30 17.74
C ARG A 310 9.35 -23.97 16.40
N ARG A 311 10.12 -25.05 16.43
CA ARG A 311 10.68 -25.72 15.22
C ARG A 311 9.62 -26.24 14.26
N ASP A 312 8.52 -26.79 14.77
CA ASP A 312 7.45 -27.33 13.92
C ASP A 312 6.77 -26.21 13.13
N GLU A 313 6.53 -25.06 13.75
CA GLU A 313 5.98 -23.88 13.06
C GLU A 313 6.96 -23.29 12.06
N ALA A 314 8.26 -23.33 12.35
CA ALA A 314 9.30 -22.92 11.40
C ALA A 314 9.28 -23.80 10.14
N LEU A 315 9.12 -25.11 10.28
CA LEU A 315 8.98 -26.05 9.16
C LEU A 315 7.71 -25.75 8.35
N ILE A 316 6.59 -25.47 9.01
CA ILE A 316 5.34 -25.08 8.35
C ILE A 316 5.54 -23.79 7.53
N VAL A 317 6.16 -22.76 8.09
CA VAL A 317 6.41 -21.49 7.38
C VAL A 317 7.32 -21.70 6.18
N ARG A 318 8.42 -22.46 6.32
CA ARG A 318 9.33 -22.78 5.21
C ARG A 318 8.64 -23.56 4.11
N HIS A 319 7.83 -24.55 4.46
CA HIS A 319 7.07 -25.34 3.48
C HIS A 319 6.09 -24.44 2.70
N ARG A 320 5.30 -23.62 3.41
CA ARG A 320 4.34 -22.70 2.79
C ARG A 320 5.01 -21.68 1.88
N TYR A 321 6.20 -21.20 2.26
CA TYR A 321 6.95 -20.22 1.45
C TYR A 321 7.54 -20.86 0.18
N ALA A 322 7.93 -22.14 0.25
CA ALA A 322 8.48 -22.86 -0.89
C ALA A 322 7.40 -23.29 -1.92
N VAL A 323 6.14 -23.36 -1.51
CA VAL A 323 5.02 -23.68 -2.40
C VAL A 323 4.51 -22.35 -2.97
N LEU A 324 4.87 -22.09 -4.23
CA LEU A 324 4.28 -20.97 -4.97
C LEU A 324 2.77 -21.19 -5.07
N PRO A 325 1.93 -20.18 -4.87
CA PRO A 325 0.51 -20.31 -5.13
C PRO A 325 0.30 -20.68 -6.59
N ASP A 326 -0.49 -21.71 -6.87
CA ASP A 326 -0.81 -22.20 -8.23
C ASP A 326 -1.40 -21.13 -9.15
N ASP A 327 -1.94 -20.07 -8.58
CA ASP A 327 -2.41 -18.86 -9.26
C ASP A 327 -1.93 -17.63 -8.50
N PRO A 328 -0.96 -16.88 -9.06
CA PRO A 328 -0.52 -15.63 -8.49
C PRO A 328 -1.66 -14.61 -8.32
N ASN A 329 -2.76 -14.77 -9.08
CA ASN A 329 -3.95 -13.92 -8.95
C ASN A 329 -4.77 -14.19 -7.69
N THR A 330 -4.59 -15.32 -7.02
CA THR A 330 -5.32 -15.65 -5.79
C THR A 330 -4.58 -15.27 -4.50
N ALA A 331 -3.29 -14.97 -4.57
CA ALA A 331 -2.47 -14.61 -3.40
C ALA A 331 -2.89 -13.27 -2.79
N ASP A 332 -3.42 -12.35 -3.59
CA ASP A 332 -3.76 -10.98 -3.21
C ASP A 332 -5.27 -10.67 -3.25
N ALA A 333 -6.14 -11.68 -3.20
CA ALA A 333 -7.57 -11.43 -2.95
C ALA A 333 -7.77 -10.59 -1.67
N ASP A 334 -6.71 -10.47 -0.87
CA ASP A 334 -6.58 -9.62 0.31
C ASP A 334 -5.70 -8.39 0.04
N GLY A 335 -5.95 -7.63 -1.03
CA GLY A 335 -5.30 -6.38 -1.45
C GLY A 335 -4.26 -5.81 -0.49
N ALA A 336 -3.00 -5.97 -0.84
CA ALA A 336 -1.93 -5.21 -0.23
C ALA A 336 -1.89 -3.82 -0.88
N ASP A 337 -2.81 -2.96 -0.49
CA ASP A 337 -2.63 -1.53 -0.72
C ASP A 337 -1.44 -1.08 0.14
N ASP A 338 -0.36 -0.74 -0.51
CA ASP A 338 0.92 -0.40 0.11
C ASP A 338 0.93 1.05 0.61
N GLU A 339 0.06 1.37 1.58
CA GLU A 339 0.13 2.64 2.31
C GLU A 339 1.38 2.78 3.20
N THR A 340 2.23 1.74 3.27
CA THR A 340 3.40 1.77 4.16
C THR A 340 4.56 2.60 3.63
N LEU A 341 4.51 3.06 2.38
CA LEU A 341 5.65 3.64 1.68
C LEU A 341 5.83 5.16 1.80
N VAL A 342 4.88 5.89 2.34
CA VAL A 342 4.90 7.37 2.26
C VAL A 342 5.59 8.09 3.42
N ALA A 343 6.28 7.44 4.36
CA ALA A 343 6.71 8.16 5.55
C ALA A 343 8.14 7.96 6.06
N ASP A 344 9.10 7.57 5.25
CA ASP A 344 10.52 7.59 5.61
C ASP A 344 11.33 8.70 4.87
N GLY A 345 10.66 9.76 4.47
CA GLY A 345 11.29 10.96 3.92
C GLY A 345 11.47 12.03 4.99
N ARG A 346 12.39 11.83 5.95
CA ARG A 346 13.28 12.83 6.61
C ARG A 346 14.14 12.19 7.68
#